data_c372c7fa136104f228531e2d220e34f6
#
_entry.id   c372c7fa136104f228531e2d220e34f6
#
_cell.length_a   1.000
_cell.length_b   1.000
_cell.length_c   1.000
_cell.angle_alpha   90.00
_cell.angle_beta   90.00
_cell.angle_gamma   90.00
#
_symmetry.space_group_name_H-M   'P 1'
#
loop_
_entity.id
_entity.type
_entity.pdbx_description
1 polymer ?
#
loop_
_entity_poly.entity_id
_entity_poly.type
_entity_poly.pdbx_seq_one_letter_code
_entity_poly.pdbx_strand_id
1 'polypeptide(L)'
;MTTYTRPVLLLLCGLLLLTLAIAVLNTLVPLWLAHENLPTWQVGMVSSSFFTGNLLGTLLTGSLIKRFGFNRSYYLASLIFAVGCAGLGLMVGFWSWMVWRFIAGVGCAMIWVVVESALMCSGTSRNRGRLLAAYMMVYYVGTVLGQLMVSKLPTDLMSVLPWVTGMVLAAILPLLFTRIVNQNSEHQEATHVWPMLRLRQARLGVNGCIISGIVLGSLYGLMPLYLNHQGVSDSGIGFWMAVMVSAGIVGQWPIGRLADRFGRLLVLRVQVFVVIM
;
A
#
# COMPACT_ATOMS: atom_id res chain seq x y z
N MET A 1 4.01 -18.32 -25.11
CA MET A 1 3.36 -18.30 -23.77
C MET A 1 2.95 -16.88 -23.46
N THR A 2 1.68 -16.65 -23.20
CA THR A 2 1.13 -15.33 -22.86
C THR A 2 1.66 -14.88 -21.51
N THR A 3 2.18 -13.65 -21.43
CA THR A 3 2.70 -13.06 -20.17
C THR A 3 1.62 -12.95 -19.10
N TYR A 4 0.38 -12.77 -19.53
CA TYR A 4 -0.79 -12.61 -18.66
C TYR A 4 -1.61 -13.90 -18.66
N THR A 5 -1.30 -14.77 -17.71
CA THR A 5 -2.09 -16.00 -17.46
C THR A 5 -3.33 -15.66 -16.65
N ARG A 6 -4.37 -16.52 -16.71
CA ARG A 6 -5.60 -16.35 -15.94
C ARG A 6 -5.35 -16.08 -14.44
N PRO A 7 -4.45 -16.81 -13.74
CA PRO A 7 -4.10 -16.52 -12.35
C PRO A 7 -3.55 -15.11 -12.12
N VAL A 8 -2.68 -14.63 -13.02
CA VAL A 8 -2.08 -13.29 -12.94
C VAL A 8 -3.15 -12.21 -13.10
N LEU A 9 -4.05 -12.35 -14.07
CA LEU A 9 -5.14 -11.38 -14.27
C LEU A 9 -6.08 -11.32 -13.07
N LEU A 10 -6.45 -12.47 -12.51
CA LEU A 10 -7.30 -12.54 -11.33
C LEU A 10 -6.62 -11.93 -10.09
N LEU A 11 -5.31 -12.13 -9.94
CA LEU A 11 -4.53 -11.51 -8.88
C LEU A 11 -4.49 -9.98 -9.01
N LEU A 12 -4.32 -9.46 -10.25
CA LEU A 12 -4.33 -8.03 -10.53
C LEU A 12 -5.73 -7.42 -10.32
N CYS A 13 -6.81 -8.14 -10.63
CA CYS A 13 -8.17 -7.70 -10.30
C CYS A 13 -8.40 -7.59 -8.78
N GLY A 14 -7.98 -8.59 -8.02
CA GLY A 14 -8.01 -8.53 -6.56
C GLY A 14 -7.20 -7.36 -6.00
N LEU A 15 -6.01 -7.13 -6.56
CA LEU A 15 -5.15 -6.00 -6.22
C LEU A 15 -5.83 -4.66 -6.48
N LEU A 16 -6.55 -4.51 -7.58
CA LEU A 16 -7.28 -3.27 -7.90
C LEU A 16 -8.31 -2.94 -6.81
N LEU A 17 -9.13 -3.92 -6.41
CA LEU A 17 -10.13 -3.73 -5.36
C LEU A 17 -9.50 -3.38 -4.01
N LEU A 18 -8.37 -4.02 -3.69
CA LEU A 18 -7.63 -3.73 -2.46
C LEU A 18 -7.02 -2.33 -2.45
N THR A 19 -6.42 -1.91 -3.57
CA THR A 19 -5.86 -0.55 -3.68
C THR A 19 -6.91 0.54 -3.59
N LEU A 20 -8.08 0.33 -4.19
CA LEU A 20 -9.23 1.22 -4.03
C LEU A 20 -9.60 1.36 -2.54
N ALA A 21 -9.80 0.23 -1.86
CA ALA A 21 -10.16 0.20 -0.45
C ALA A 21 -9.12 0.89 0.45
N ILE A 22 -7.85 0.61 0.23
CA ILE A 22 -6.73 1.19 0.99
C ILE A 22 -6.65 2.70 0.76
N ALA A 23 -6.78 3.16 -0.50
CA ALA A 23 -6.71 4.58 -0.83
C ALA A 23 -7.85 5.37 -0.16
N VAL A 24 -9.07 4.83 -0.19
CA VAL A 24 -10.22 5.42 0.51
C VAL A 24 -9.95 5.54 2.01
N LEU A 25 -9.54 4.45 2.67
CA LEU A 25 -9.30 4.45 4.11
C LEU A 25 -8.15 5.38 4.55
N ASN A 26 -7.08 5.44 3.77
CA ASN A 26 -5.92 6.27 4.14
C ASN A 26 -6.22 7.76 4.09
N THR A 27 -7.22 8.18 3.32
CA THR A 27 -7.64 9.59 3.28
C THR A 27 -8.85 9.83 4.18
N LEU A 28 -9.83 8.93 4.18
CA LEU A 28 -11.06 9.14 4.92
C LEU A 28 -10.87 9.04 6.43
N VAL A 29 -10.01 8.12 6.92
CA VAL A 29 -9.80 7.94 8.37
C VAL A 29 -9.22 9.19 9.02
N PRO A 30 -8.09 9.78 8.54
CA PRO A 30 -7.58 11.03 9.12
C PRO A 30 -8.60 12.18 9.06
N LEU A 31 -9.34 12.28 7.96
CA LEU A 31 -10.34 13.33 7.76
C LEU A 31 -11.51 13.17 8.74
N TRP A 32 -12.03 11.98 8.88
CA TRP A 32 -13.10 11.67 9.83
C TRP A 32 -12.67 11.92 11.28
N LEU A 33 -11.45 11.51 11.67
CA LEU A 33 -10.92 11.79 13.00
C LEU A 33 -10.77 13.29 13.28
N ALA A 34 -10.48 14.08 12.25
CA ALA A 34 -10.46 15.54 12.36
C ALA A 34 -11.86 16.11 12.60
N HIS A 35 -12.89 15.59 11.94
CA HIS A 35 -14.29 15.99 12.16
C HIS A 35 -14.80 15.60 13.56
N GLU A 36 -14.29 14.51 14.13
CA GLU A 36 -14.53 14.12 15.53
C GLU A 36 -13.77 15.01 16.53
N ASN A 37 -13.14 16.10 16.07
CA ASN A 37 -12.38 17.06 16.88
C ASN A 37 -11.18 16.46 17.63
N LEU A 38 -10.59 15.36 17.12
CA LEU A 38 -9.36 14.83 17.69
C LEU A 38 -8.19 15.79 17.42
N PRO A 39 -7.31 16.02 18.41
CA PRO A 39 -6.13 16.84 18.18
C PRO A 39 -5.20 16.18 17.15
N THR A 40 -4.50 17.01 16.36
CA THR A 40 -3.63 16.59 15.24
C THR A 40 -2.65 15.46 15.61
N TRP A 41 -2.09 15.50 16.83
CA TRP A 41 -1.16 14.46 17.28
C TRP A 41 -1.81 13.09 17.43
N GLN A 42 -3.08 13.02 17.86
CA GLN A 42 -3.82 11.76 17.94
C GLN A 42 -4.13 11.19 16.55
N VAL A 43 -4.54 12.05 15.61
CA VAL A 43 -4.73 11.66 14.20
C VAL A 43 -3.43 11.11 13.61
N GLY A 44 -2.31 11.77 13.89
CA GLY A 44 -0.98 11.31 13.49
C GLY A 44 -0.60 9.95 14.10
N MET A 45 -0.90 9.72 15.37
CA MET A 45 -0.63 8.44 16.03
C MET A 45 -1.48 7.29 15.45
N VAL A 46 -2.77 7.52 15.19
CA VAL A 46 -3.64 6.52 14.54
C VAL A 46 -3.14 6.20 13.13
N SER A 47 -2.71 7.20 12.37
CA SER A 47 -2.11 6.98 11.05
C SER A 47 -0.77 6.23 11.15
N SER A 48 0.09 6.59 12.08
CA SER A 48 1.39 5.94 12.32
C SER A 48 1.24 4.49 12.75
N SER A 49 0.18 4.14 13.51
CA SER A 49 -0.08 2.76 13.93
C SER A 49 -0.32 1.84 12.72
N PHE A 50 -0.98 2.33 11.66
CA PHE A 50 -1.15 1.59 10.41
C PHE A 50 0.21 1.28 9.75
N PHE A 51 1.11 2.25 9.65
CA PHE A 51 2.43 2.04 9.07
C PHE A 51 3.32 1.13 9.94
N THR A 52 3.17 1.19 11.26
CA THR A 52 3.83 0.26 12.19
C THR A 52 3.31 -1.17 11.97
N GLY A 53 2.01 -1.33 11.78
CA GLY A 53 1.40 -2.60 11.38
C GLY A 53 1.95 -3.12 10.05
N ASN A 54 2.10 -2.24 9.04
CA ASN A 54 2.71 -2.59 7.76
C ASN A 54 4.13 -3.14 7.92
N LEU A 55 4.95 -2.53 8.77
CA LEU A 55 6.29 -3.02 9.03
C LEU A 55 6.27 -4.45 9.59
N LEU A 56 5.45 -4.70 10.62
CA LEU A 56 5.31 -6.04 11.20
C LEU A 56 4.77 -7.05 10.19
N GLY A 57 3.73 -6.68 9.44
CA GLY A 57 3.14 -7.53 8.39
C GLY A 57 4.16 -7.97 7.35
N THR A 58 4.99 -7.04 6.89
CA THR A 58 6.07 -7.32 5.93
C THR A 58 7.05 -8.36 6.46
N LEU A 59 7.46 -8.24 7.73
CA LEU A 59 8.40 -9.18 8.36
C LEU A 59 7.83 -10.59 8.54
N LEU A 60 6.54 -10.69 8.84
CA LEU A 60 5.87 -11.98 9.09
C LEU A 60 5.50 -12.74 7.82
N THR A 61 5.31 -12.04 6.69
CA THR A 61 4.75 -12.63 5.48
C THR A 61 5.62 -13.72 4.86
N GLY A 62 6.94 -13.56 4.89
CA GLY A 62 7.86 -14.58 4.36
C GLY A 62 7.67 -15.94 5.03
N SER A 63 7.53 -15.97 6.35
CA SER A 63 7.28 -17.18 7.13
C SER A 63 5.88 -17.76 6.84
N LEU A 64 4.90 -16.87 6.65
CA LEU A 64 3.53 -17.26 6.33
C LEU A 64 3.44 -17.96 4.97
N ILE A 65 4.08 -17.38 3.94
CA ILE A 65 4.11 -17.96 2.58
C ILE A 65 4.79 -19.34 2.59
N LYS A 66 5.89 -19.47 3.34
CA LYS A 66 6.59 -20.78 3.47
C LYS A 66 5.70 -21.85 4.09
N ARG A 67 4.92 -21.50 5.11
CA ARG A 67 4.09 -22.46 5.85
C ARG A 67 2.79 -22.82 5.13
N PHE A 68 2.12 -21.86 4.50
CA PHE A 68 0.76 -22.00 3.98
C PHE A 68 0.64 -21.85 2.46
N GLY A 69 1.71 -21.41 1.78
CA GLY A 69 1.70 -21.10 0.35
C GLY A 69 0.98 -19.78 0.03
N PHE A 70 1.02 -19.35 -1.24
CA PHE A 70 0.53 -18.04 -1.67
C PHE A 70 -0.98 -17.84 -1.46
N ASN A 71 -1.82 -18.77 -1.89
CA ASN A 71 -3.28 -18.62 -1.81
C ASN A 71 -3.78 -18.49 -0.38
N ARG A 72 -3.37 -19.41 0.50
CA ARG A 72 -3.80 -19.36 1.91
C ARG A 72 -3.27 -18.14 2.63
N SER A 73 -2.03 -17.72 2.34
CA SER A 73 -1.44 -16.50 2.90
C SER A 73 -2.19 -15.25 2.44
N TYR A 74 -2.63 -15.20 1.18
CA TYR A 74 -3.46 -14.13 0.67
C TYR A 74 -4.82 -14.06 1.36
N TYR A 75 -5.51 -15.19 1.53
CA TYR A 75 -6.81 -15.24 2.21
C TYR A 75 -6.70 -14.80 3.66
N LEU A 76 -5.69 -15.29 4.38
CA LEU A 76 -5.47 -14.90 5.78
C LEU A 76 -5.14 -13.41 5.89
N ALA A 77 -4.27 -12.89 5.03
CA ALA A 77 -3.91 -11.48 4.99
C ALA A 77 -5.12 -10.59 4.69
N SER A 78 -5.95 -10.97 3.70
CA SER A 78 -7.18 -10.24 3.36
C SER A 78 -8.20 -10.29 4.48
N LEU A 79 -8.31 -11.41 5.19
CA LEU A 79 -9.19 -11.52 6.36
C LEU A 79 -8.71 -10.64 7.52
N ILE A 80 -7.42 -10.64 7.83
CA ILE A 80 -6.83 -9.75 8.85
C ILE A 80 -7.11 -8.29 8.49
N PHE A 81 -6.93 -7.91 7.22
CA PHE A 81 -7.20 -6.57 6.76
C PHE A 81 -8.69 -6.21 6.88
N ALA A 82 -9.60 -7.10 6.46
CA ALA A 82 -11.04 -6.90 6.58
C ALA A 82 -11.50 -6.75 8.04
N VAL A 83 -10.96 -7.58 8.94
CA VAL A 83 -11.22 -7.50 10.38
C VAL A 83 -10.72 -6.16 10.95
N GLY A 84 -9.51 -5.72 10.55
CA GLY A 84 -8.99 -4.42 10.94
C GLY A 84 -9.86 -3.26 10.46
N CYS A 85 -10.39 -3.34 9.22
CA CYS A 85 -11.32 -2.34 8.69
C CYS A 85 -12.66 -2.34 9.42
N ALA A 86 -13.29 -3.50 9.59
CA ALA A 86 -14.57 -3.63 10.30
C ALA A 86 -14.46 -3.19 11.76
N GLY A 87 -13.34 -3.48 12.41
CA GLY A 87 -13.07 -3.15 13.81
C GLY A 87 -13.08 -1.64 14.08
N LEU A 88 -12.73 -0.81 13.11
CA LEU A 88 -12.80 0.65 13.25
C LEU A 88 -14.22 1.15 13.57
N GLY A 89 -15.25 0.44 13.13
CA GLY A 89 -16.64 0.76 13.41
C GLY A 89 -17.22 0.12 14.68
N LEU A 90 -16.56 -0.89 15.25
CA LEU A 90 -17.10 -1.63 16.39
C LEU A 90 -16.92 -0.92 17.73
N MET A 91 -15.80 -0.24 17.91
CA MET A 91 -15.45 0.42 19.16
C MET A 91 -14.91 1.81 18.87
N VAL A 92 -15.66 2.82 19.26
CA VAL A 92 -15.26 4.22 19.11
C VAL A 92 -14.31 4.63 20.23
N GLY A 93 -13.13 5.12 19.88
CA GLY A 93 -12.17 5.60 20.83
C GLY A 93 -10.73 5.56 20.32
N PHE A 94 -9.91 6.49 20.76
CA PHE A 94 -8.52 6.68 20.29
C PHE A 94 -7.69 5.38 20.34
N TRP A 95 -7.68 4.69 21.49
CA TRP A 95 -6.90 3.46 21.65
C TRP A 95 -7.41 2.31 20.79
N SER A 96 -8.75 2.19 20.67
CA SER A 96 -9.37 1.20 19.80
C SER A 96 -8.99 1.43 18.33
N TRP A 97 -9.06 2.67 17.85
CA TRP A 97 -8.69 3.01 16.48
C TRP A 97 -7.21 2.75 16.20
N MET A 98 -6.32 3.00 17.15
CA MET A 98 -4.90 2.63 17.01
C MET A 98 -4.72 1.12 16.83
N VAL A 99 -5.41 0.30 17.63
CA VAL A 99 -5.31 -1.17 17.54
C VAL A 99 -5.85 -1.67 16.20
N TRP A 100 -7.04 -1.22 15.80
CA TRP A 100 -7.64 -1.66 14.54
C TRP A 100 -6.86 -1.18 13.31
N ARG A 101 -6.33 0.03 13.34
CA ARG A 101 -5.43 0.53 12.28
C ARG A 101 -4.13 -0.27 12.21
N PHE A 102 -3.56 -0.65 13.33
CA PHE A 102 -2.40 -1.53 13.38
C PHE A 102 -2.72 -2.90 12.75
N ILE A 103 -3.83 -3.53 13.12
CA ILE A 103 -4.27 -4.82 12.54
C ILE A 103 -4.49 -4.68 11.03
N ALA A 104 -5.17 -3.63 10.60
CA ALA A 104 -5.36 -3.33 9.19
C ALA A 104 -4.01 -3.16 8.46
N GLY A 105 -3.06 -2.46 9.07
CA GLY A 105 -1.70 -2.32 8.54
C GLY A 105 -1.00 -3.66 8.34
N VAL A 106 -1.05 -4.55 9.34
CA VAL A 106 -0.48 -5.90 9.23
C VAL A 106 -1.07 -6.65 8.04
N GLY A 107 -2.40 -6.70 7.93
CA GLY A 107 -3.09 -7.37 6.83
C GLY A 107 -2.74 -6.77 5.47
N CYS A 108 -2.73 -5.44 5.37
CA CYS A 108 -2.39 -4.71 4.16
C CYS A 108 -0.99 -5.06 3.64
N ALA A 109 0.03 -4.98 4.49
CA ALA A 109 1.40 -5.31 4.11
C ALA A 109 1.56 -6.77 3.71
N MET A 110 0.91 -7.68 4.44
CA MET A 110 0.89 -9.11 4.08
C MET A 110 0.34 -9.32 2.67
N ILE A 111 -0.74 -8.65 2.30
CA ILE A 111 -1.32 -8.74 0.94
C ILE A 111 -0.31 -8.27 -0.10
N TRP A 112 0.32 -7.12 0.11
CA TRP A 112 1.32 -6.57 -0.81
C TRP A 112 2.46 -7.54 -1.07
N VAL A 113 3.07 -8.06 -0.01
CA VAL A 113 4.21 -8.99 -0.12
C VAL A 113 3.78 -10.31 -0.78
N VAL A 114 2.59 -10.82 -0.49
CA VAL A 114 2.07 -12.05 -1.13
C VAL A 114 1.85 -11.82 -2.63
N VAL A 115 1.19 -10.72 -3.01
CA VAL A 115 0.90 -10.41 -4.42
C VAL A 115 2.19 -10.22 -5.21
N GLU A 116 3.10 -9.40 -4.71
CA GLU A 116 4.37 -9.14 -5.38
C GLU A 116 5.21 -10.42 -5.52
N SER A 117 5.35 -11.19 -4.45
CA SER A 117 6.07 -12.47 -4.47
C SER A 117 5.44 -13.47 -5.44
N ALA A 118 4.10 -13.58 -5.45
CA ALA A 118 3.38 -14.45 -6.35
C ALA A 118 3.57 -14.07 -7.82
N LEU A 119 3.54 -12.77 -8.15
CA LEU A 119 3.81 -12.27 -9.49
C LEU A 119 5.26 -12.55 -9.92
N MET A 120 6.23 -12.34 -9.01
CA MET A 120 7.63 -12.62 -9.29
C MET A 120 7.89 -14.12 -9.52
N CYS A 121 7.21 -15.00 -8.77
CA CYS A 121 7.31 -16.45 -8.95
C CYS A 121 6.56 -16.97 -10.19
N SER A 122 5.52 -16.30 -10.63
CA SER A 122 4.73 -16.65 -11.81
C SER A 122 5.41 -16.26 -13.13
N GLY A 123 6.41 -15.37 -13.07
CA GLY A 123 7.11 -14.83 -14.23
C GLY A 123 8.42 -15.56 -14.54
N THR A 124 8.73 -15.70 -15.84
CA THR A 124 10.08 -16.05 -16.31
C THR A 124 10.98 -14.83 -16.19
N SER A 125 12.32 -15.01 -16.19
CA SER A 125 13.30 -13.91 -16.19
C SER A 125 13.02 -12.85 -17.27
N ARG A 126 12.45 -13.26 -18.41
CA ARG A 126 12.10 -12.38 -19.53
C ARG A 126 10.82 -11.57 -19.29
N ASN A 127 9.87 -12.06 -18.48
CA ASN A 127 8.55 -11.46 -18.33
C ASN A 127 8.35 -10.75 -16.98
N ARG A 128 9.24 -10.96 -16.00
CA ARG A 128 9.14 -10.37 -14.65
C ARG A 128 8.99 -8.86 -14.67
N GLY A 129 9.75 -8.16 -15.51
CA GLY A 129 9.66 -6.71 -15.65
C GLY A 129 8.28 -6.23 -16.13
N ARG A 130 7.64 -6.97 -17.06
CA ARG A 130 6.29 -6.65 -17.54
C ARG A 130 5.23 -6.90 -16.48
N LEU A 131 5.37 -7.98 -15.71
CA LEU A 131 4.46 -8.27 -14.60
C LEU A 131 4.56 -7.22 -13.49
N LEU A 132 5.77 -6.79 -13.16
CA LEU A 132 5.99 -5.72 -12.19
C LEU A 132 5.44 -4.38 -12.68
N ALA A 133 5.59 -4.06 -13.97
CA ALA A 133 5.01 -2.86 -14.56
C ALA A 133 3.47 -2.88 -14.51
N ALA A 134 2.85 -4.03 -14.81
CA ALA A 134 1.40 -4.19 -14.69
C ALA A 134 0.91 -4.06 -13.24
N TYR A 135 1.63 -4.66 -12.30
CA TYR A 135 1.37 -4.52 -10.87
C TYR A 135 1.41 -3.06 -10.42
N MET A 136 2.46 -2.32 -10.79
CA MET A 136 2.59 -0.90 -10.45
C MET A 136 1.50 -0.05 -11.12
N MET A 137 1.15 -0.34 -12.37
CA MET A 137 0.06 0.35 -13.07
C MET A 137 -1.27 0.14 -12.36
N VAL A 138 -1.62 -1.09 -12.00
CA VAL A 138 -2.85 -1.40 -11.25
C VAL A 138 -2.85 -0.71 -9.89
N TYR A 139 -1.72 -0.73 -9.18
CA TYR A 139 -1.57 -0.04 -7.92
C TYR A 139 -1.87 1.46 -8.04
N TYR A 140 -1.22 2.15 -8.96
CA TYR A 140 -1.40 3.59 -9.12
C TYR A 140 -2.80 3.95 -9.62
N VAL A 141 -3.32 3.23 -10.63
CA VAL A 141 -4.67 3.44 -11.14
C VAL A 141 -5.71 3.23 -10.02
N GLY A 142 -5.57 2.14 -9.27
CA GLY A 142 -6.44 1.87 -8.13
C GLY A 142 -6.37 2.95 -7.06
N THR A 143 -5.15 3.45 -6.76
CA THR A 143 -4.97 4.52 -5.79
C THR A 143 -5.62 5.82 -6.25
N VAL A 144 -5.39 6.24 -7.50
CA VAL A 144 -6.01 7.45 -8.06
C VAL A 144 -7.54 7.35 -8.07
N LEU A 145 -8.08 6.23 -8.54
CA LEU A 145 -9.53 6.00 -8.54
C LEU A 145 -10.10 5.99 -7.12
N GLY A 146 -9.42 5.37 -6.17
CA GLY A 146 -9.81 5.39 -4.76
C GLY A 146 -9.85 6.79 -4.17
N GLN A 147 -8.86 7.62 -4.48
CA GLN A 147 -8.85 9.04 -4.06
C GLN A 147 -9.99 9.84 -4.70
N LEU A 148 -10.27 9.61 -5.99
CA LEU A 148 -11.41 10.22 -6.66
C LEU A 148 -12.75 9.72 -6.09
N MET A 149 -12.84 8.47 -5.63
CA MET A 149 -14.03 7.97 -4.91
C MET A 149 -14.25 8.74 -3.61
N VAL A 150 -13.20 9.07 -2.84
CA VAL A 150 -13.34 9.88 -1.62
C VAL A 150 -14.04 11.20 -1.90
N SER A 151 -13.79 11.84 -3.04
CA SER A 151 -14.46 13.09 -3.42
C SER A 151 -16.00 12.98 -3.62
N LYS A 152 -16.53 11.77 -3.71
CA LYS A 152 -17.94 11.46 -3.93
C LYS A 152 -18.60 10.73 -2.78
N LEU A 153 -17.81 10.18 -1.86
CA LEU A 153 -18.30 9.47 -0.69
C LEU A 153 -18.66 10.44 0.43
N PRO A 154 -19.63 10.08 1.31
CA PRO A 154 -19.85 10.82 2.54
C PRO A 154 -18.59 10.76 3.42
N THR A 155 -18.36 11.82 4.18
CA THR A 155 -17.23 11.91 5.11
C THR A 155 -17.44 11.09 6.39
N ASP A 156 -18.65 10.63 6.62
CA ASP A 156 -18.95 9.70 7.70
C ASP A 156 -18.33 8.34 7.44
N LEU A 157 -17.28 8.04 8.18
CA LEU A 157 -16.54 6.78 8.07
C LEU A 157 -17.43 5.57 8.31
N MET A 158 -18.40 5.66 9.23
CA MET A 158 -19.27 4.53 9.61
C MET A 158 -20.12 4.06 8.44
N SER A 159 -20.60 4.96 7.61
CA SER A 159 -21.39 4.62 6.42
C SER A 159 -20.53 4.01 5.30
N VAL A 160 -19.23 4.33 5.24
CA VAL A 160 -18.32 3.88 4.19
C VAL A 160 -17.62 2.56 4.55
N LEU A 161 -17.39 2.28 5.83
CA LEU A 161 -16.69 1.07 6.30
C LEU A 161 -17.28 -0.25 5.78
N PRO A 162 -18.59 -0.47 5.74
CA PRO A 162 -19.18 -1.71 5.20
C PRO A 162 -18.81 -1.91 3.73
N TRP A 163 -18.83 -0.85 2.93
CA TRP A 163 -18.47 -0.88 1.51
C TRP A 163 -16.99 -1.21 1.31
N VAL A 164 -16.11 -0.54 2.06
CA VAL A 164 -14.67 -0.79 2.00
C VAL A 164 -14.35 -2.22 2.45
N THR A 165 -14.93 -2.67 3.56
CA THR A 165 -14.76 -4.06 4.04
C THR A 165 -15.28 -5.07 3.02
N GLY A 166 -16.44 -4.78 2.39
CA GLY A 166 -16.99 -5.57 1.30
C GLY A 166 -16.05 -5.66 0.09
N MET A 167 -15.41 -4.55 -0.31
CA MET A 167 -14.39 -4.54 -1.39
C MET A 167 -13.18 -5.41 -1.04
N VAL A 168 -12.71 -5.35 0.20
CA VAL A 168 -11.57 -6.17 0.68
C VAL A 168 -11.94 -7.66 0.62
N LEU A 169 -13.14 -8.03 1.07
CA LEU A 169 -13.63 -9.41 0.99
C LEU A 169 -13.86 -9.85 -0.46
N ALA A 170 -14.41 -8.97 -1.31
CA ALA A 170 -14.59 -9.25 -2.73
C ALA A 170 -13.26 -9.48 -3.46
N ALA A 171 -12.17 -8.87 -3.00
CA ALA A 171 -10.84 -9.09 -3.56
C ALA A 171 -10.31 -10.53 -3.34
N ILE A 172 -10.92 -11.31 -2.44
CA ILE A 172 -10.61 -12.72 -2.24
C ILE A 172 -11.21 -13.58 -3.37
N LEU A 173 -12.39 -13.22 -3.88
CA LEU A 173 -13.16 -14.02 -4.82
C LEU A 173 -12.37 -14.43 -6.08
N PRO A 174 -11.62 -13.53 -6.76
CA PRO A 174 -10.88 -13.93 -7.96
C PRO A 174 -9.91 -15.07 -7.72
N LEU A 175 -9.29 -15.15 -6.54
CA LEU A 175 -8.30 -16.16 -6.20
C LEU A 175 -8.90 -17.48 -5.72
N LEU A 176 -10.19 -17.54 -5.39
CA LEU A 176 -10.88 -18.80 -5.11
C LEU A 176 -10.96 -19.70 -6.35
N PHE A 177 -11.00 -19.08 -7.54
CA PHE A 177 -11.12 -19.78 -8.82
C PHE A 177 -9.79 -20.16 -9.46
N THR A 178 -8.66 -19.91 -8.77
CA THR A 178 -7.34 -20.22 -9.31
C THR A 178 -6.34 -20.57 -8.22
N ARG A 179 -5.33 -21.34 -8.59
CA ARG A 179 -4.19 -21.63 -7.72
C ARG A 179 -2.94 -20.99 -8.30
N ILE A 180 -2.23 -20.27 -7.49
CA ILE A 180 -0.91 -19.76 -7.83
C ILE A 180 0.06 -20.91 -7.60
N VAL A 181 0.60 -21.45 -8.69
CA VAL A 181 1.57 -22.54 -8.62
C VAL A 181 2.92 -21.96 -8.23
N ASN A 182 3.47 -22.46 -7.16
CA ASN A 182 4.82 -22.10 -6.72
C ASN A 182 5.83 -22.93 -7.56
N GLN A 183 6.29 -22.38 -8.68
CA GLN A 183 7.22 -23.07 -9.58
C GLN A 183 8.65 -23.14 -9.03
N ASN A 184 8.98 -22.36 -7.99
CA ASN A 184 10.35 -22.21 -7.46
C ASN A 184 10.43 -22.40 -5.95
N SER A 185 9.63 -23.28 -5.35
CA SER A 185 9.64 -23.48 -3.89
C SER A 185 10.93 -24.07 -3.32
N GLU A 186 11.80 -24.62 -4.16
CA GLU A 186 13.00 -25.33 -3.68
C GLU A 186 14.18 -24.41 -3.32
N HIS A 187 14.18 -23.13 -3.69
CA HIS A 187 15.36 -22.26 -3.52
C HIS A 187 15.12 -20.92 -2.81
N GLN A 188 14.00 -20.73 -2.13
CA GLN A 188 13.86 -19.56 -1.24
C GLN A 188 14.48 -19.85 0.14
N GLU A 189 15.82 -19.81 0.20
CA GLU A 189 16.49 -19.62 1.48
C GLU A 189 15.93 -18.35 2.14
N ALA A 190 15.63 -18.45 3.44
CA ALA A 190 15.22 -17.29 4.21
C ALA A 190 16.36 -16.30 4.20
N THR A 191 16.30 -15.31 3.34
CA THR A 191 17.25 -14.21 3.36
C THR A 191 17.03 -13.46 4.67
N HIS A 192 17.91 -13.65 5.62
CA HIS A 192 17.88 -12.89 6.86
C HIS A 192 18.09 -11.41 6.51
N VAL A 193 17.09 -10.57 6.80
CA VAL A 193 17.14 -9.13 6.52
C VAL A 193 18.30 -8.44 7.23
N TRP A 194 18.63 -8.90 8.44
CA TRP A 194 19.63 -8.29 9.30
C TRP A 194 21.06 -8.25 8.71
N PRO A 195 21.60 -9.33 8.10
CA PRO A 195 22.89 -9.25 7.41
C PRO A 195 22.87 -8.28 6.22
N MET A 196 21.75 -8.18 5.48
CA MET A 196 21.64 -7.27 4.33
C MET A 196 21.70 -5.79 4.76
N LEU A 197 21.07 -5.43 5.89
CA LEU A 197 21.11 -4.06 6.43
C LEU A 197 22.52 -3.62 6.82
N ARG A 198 23.41 -4.56 7.13
CA ARG A 198 24.82 -4.28 7.48
C ARG A 198 25.73 -4.08 6.27
N LEU A 199 25.31 -4.49 5.08
CA LEU A 199 26.11 -4.33 3.87
C LEU A 199 26.31 -2.84 3.55
N ARG A 200 27.57 -2.41 3.43
CA ARG A 200 27.90 -1.02 3.09
C ARG A 200 27.27 -0.57 1.76
N GLN A 201 27.14 -1.49 0.80
CA GLN A 201 26.53 -1.25 -0.50
C GLN A 201 25.01 -1.04 -0.42
N ALA A 202 24.33 -1.61 0.58
CA ALA A 202 22.89 -1.48 0.78
C ALA A 202 22.49 -0.20 1.55
N ARG A 203 23.44 0.46 2.24
CA ARG A 203 23.15 1.61 3.11
C ARG A 203 22.44 2.75 2.41
N LEU A 204 22.84 3.10 1.19
CA LEU A 204 22.19 4.17 0.43
C LEU A 204 20.73 3.84 0.14
N GLY A 205 20.46 2.60 -0.29
CA GLY A 205 19.11 2.13 -0.56
C GLY A 205 18.25 2.09 0.71
N VAL A 206 18.80 1.55 1.81
CA VAL A 206 18.11 1.47 3.11
C VAL A 206 17.76 2.87 3.63
N ASN A 207 18.72 3.79 3.65
CA ASN A 207 18.46 5.17 4.09
C ASN A 207 17.45 5.88 3.18
N GLY A 208 17.54 5.68 1.86
CA GLY A 208 16.56 6.20 0.91
C GLY A 208 15.15 5.67 1.18
N CYS A 209 15.01 4.37 1.45
CA CYS A 209 13.73 3.76 1.80
C CYS A 209 13.16 4.32 3.12
N ILE A 210 14.01 4.51 4.14
CA ILE A 210 13.60 5.08 5.43
C ILE A 210 13.08 6.51 5.23
N ILE A 211 13.85 7.37 4.56
CA ILE A 211 13.46 8.76 4.30
C ILE A 211 12.18 8.82 3.47
N SER A 212 12.10 8.06 2.38
CA SER A 212 10.91 7.99 1.54
C SER A 212 9.70 7.48 2.30
N GLY A 213 9.88 6.50 3.18
CA GLY A 213 8.83 5.98 4.04
C GLY A 213 8.28 7.02 5.00
N ILE A 214 9.15 7.82 5.64
CA ILE A 214 8.76 8.93 6.52
C ILE A 214 7.97 9.98 5.72
N VAL A 215 8.48 10.40 4.55
CA VAL A 215 7.82 11.42 3.71
C VAL A 215 6.46 10.92 3.23
N LEU A 216 6.39 9.71 2.66
CA LEU A 216 5.13 9.15 2.16
C LEU A 216 4.13 8.91 3.29
N GLY A 217 4.60 8.39 4.44
CA GLY A 217 3.76 8.20 5.61
C GLY A 217 3.15 9.51 6.12
N SER A 218 3.95 10.58 6.15
CA SER A 218 3.47 11.91 6.52
C SER A 218 2.49 12.47 5.50
N LEU A 219 2.76 12.33 4.22
CA LEU A 219 1.86 12.79 3.15
C LEU A 219 0.51 12.07 3.22
N TYR A 220 0.49 10.74 3.26
CA TYR A 220 -0.77 10.00 3.33
C TYR A 220 -1.49 10.13 4.67
N GLY A 221 -0.75 10.28 5.76
CA GLY A 221 -1.32 10.36 7.11
C GLY A 221 -1.81 11.74 7.52
N LEU A 222 -1.15 12.82 7.07
CA LEU A 222 -1.39 14.17 7.55
C LEU A 222 -1.85 15.16 6.47
N MET A 223 -1.62 14.90 5.17
CA MET A 223 -2.02 15.82 4.11
C MET A 223 -3.55 16.03 4.05
N PRO A 224 -4.40 15.00 4.22
CA PRO A 224 -5.85 15.22 4.28
C PRO A 224 -6.24 16.19 5.40
N LEU A 225 -5.62 16.04 6.58
CA LEU A 225 -5.83 16.92 7.72
C LEU A 225 -5.36 18.33 7.46
N TYR A 226 -4.18 18.50 6.86
CA TYR A 226 -3.63 19.79 6.48
C TYR A 226 -4.57 20.53 5.50
N LEU A 227 -5.02 19.86 4.46
CA LEU A 227 -5.96 20.44 3.48
C LEU A 227 -7.30 20.83 4.13
N ASN A 228 -7.79 20.01 5.06
CA ASN A 228 -8.99 20.33 5.83
C ASN A 228 -8.81 21.61 6.66
N HIS A 229 -7.67 21.76 7.35
CA HIS A 229 -7.34 22.98 8.11
C HIS A 229 -7.17 24.23 7.22
N GLN A 230 -6.80 24.05 5.94
CA GLN A 230 -6.76 25.14 4.95
C GLN A 230 -8.15 25.47 4.37
N GLY A 231 -9.22 24.85 4.86
CA GLY A 231 -10.58 25.11 4.40
C GLY A 231 -10.93 24.46 3.06
N VAL A 232 -10.13 23.51 2.60
CA VAL A 232 -10.46 22.72 1.40
C VAL A 232 -11.63 21.79 1.71
N SER A 233 -12.66 21.79 0.88
CA SER A 233 -13.81 20.90 1.04
C SER A 233 -13.41 19.43 0.97
N ASP A 234 -14.16 18.55 1.61
CA ASP A 234 -13.89 17.12 1.65
C ASP A 234 -13.77 16.49 0.25
N SER A 235 -14.65 16.91 -0.67
CA SER A 235 -14.56 16.53 -2.09
C SER A 235 -13.27 17.04 -2.76
N GLY A 236 -12.83 18.23 -2.40
CA GLY A 236 -11.57 18.82 -2.87
C GLY A 236 -10.36 18.05 -2.34
N ILE A 237 -10.40 17.58 -1.09
CA ILE A 237 -9.30 16.79 -0.49
C ILE A 237 -9.05 15.51 -1.29
N GLY A 238 -10.09 14.74 -1.61
CA GLY A 238 -9.97 13.55 -2.45
C GLY A 238 -9.38 13.85 -3.83
N PHE A 239 -9.80 14.96 -4.45
CA PHE A 239 -9.26 15.42 -5.73
C PHE A 239 -7.76 15.78 -5.63
N TRP A 240 -7.35 16.58 -4.66
CA TRP A 240 -5.96 16.97 -4.48
C TRP A 240 -5.06 15.78 -4.14
N MET A 241 -5.54 14.82 -3.35
CA MET A 241 -4.83 13.56 -3.11
C MET A 241 -4.67 12.75 -4.40
N ALA A 242 -5.68 12.70 -5.27
CA ALA A 242 -5.57 12.05 -6.58
C ALA A 242 -4.54 12.76 -7.48
N VAL A 243 -4.52 14.08 -7.50
CA VAL A 243 -3.52 14.88 -8.24
C VAL A 243 -2.12 14.58 -7.74
N MET A 244 -1.90 14.54 -6.43
CA MET A 244 -0.60 14.21 -5.83
C MET A 244 -0.09 12.84 -6.26
N VAL A 245 -0.94 11.82 -6.22
CA VAL A 245 -0.57 10.45 -6.67
C VAL A 245 -0.30 10.44 -8.17
N SER A 246 -1.12 11.11 -8.97
CA SER A 246 -0.96 11.19 -10.43
C SER A 246 0.34 11.91 -10.82
N ALA A 247 0.73 12.95 -10.09
CA ALA A 247 2.01 13.62 -10.29
C ALA A 247 3.20 12.67 -10.07
N GLY A 248 3.10 11.78 -9.07
CA GLY A 248 4.07 10.70 -8.83
C GLY A 248 4.21 9.76 -10.03
N ILE A 249 3.08 9.36 -10.64
CA ILE A 249 3.07 8.50 -11.84
C ILE A 249 3.77 9.20 -13.02
N VAL A 250 3.36 10.43 -13.29
CA VAL A 250 3.91 11.22 -14.43
C VAL A 250 5.41 11.49 -14.21
N GLY A 251 5.83 11.75 -12.98
CA GLY A 251 7.23 12.01 -12.65
C GLY A 251 8.14 10.79 -12.74
N GLN A 252 7.62 9.57 -12.54
CA GLN A 252 8.43 8.35 -12.59
C GLN A 252 9.12 8.13 -13.93
N TRP A 253 8.43 8.39 -15.03
CA TRP A 253 8.94 8.13 -16.36
C TRP A 253 10.12 9.04 -16.76
N PRO A 254 10.06 10.39 -16.65
CA PRO A 254 11.22 11.24 -16.91
C PRO A 254 12.37 11.01 -15.93
N ILE A 255 12.07 10.81 -14.64
CA ILE A 255 13.09 10.55 -13.63
C ILE A 255 13.81 9.22 -13.91
N GLY A 256 13.08 8.17 -14.26
CA GLY A 256 13.66 6.89 -14.68
C GLY A 256 14.60 7.04 -15.86
N ARG A 257 14.19 7.74 -16.93
CA ARG A 257 15.04 8.01 -18.09
C ARG A 257 16.30 8.82 -17.77
N LEU A 258 16.15 9.83 -16.91
CA LEU A 258 17.30 10.62 -16.45
C LEU A 258 18.27 9.75 -15.63
N ALA A 259 17.76 8.87 -14.78
CA ALA A 259 18.56 7.95 -13.99
C ALA A 259 19.32 6.93 -14.87
N ASP A 260 18.69 6.46 -15.93
CA ASP A 260 19.35 5.57 -16.90
C ASP A 260 20.42 6.29 -17.74
N ARG A 261 20.19 7.57 -18.08
CA ARG A 261 21.12 8.37 -18.90
C ARG A 261 22.29 8.96 -18.14
N PHE A 262 22.05 9.50 -16.95
CA PHE A 262 23.03 10.26 -16.17
C PHE A 262 23.53 9.52 -14.92
N GLY A 263 23.00 8.33 -14.67
CA GLY A 263 23.31 7.53 -13.50
C GLY A 263 22.42 7.85 -12.28
N ARG A 264 22.05 6.81 -11.56
CA ARG A 264 21.09 6.86 -10.43
C ARG A 264 21.56 7.80 -9.31
N LEU A 265 22.86 7.83 -9.02
CA LEU A 265 23.41 8.63 -7.93
C LEU A 265 23.32 10.14 -8.20
N LEU A 266 23.58 10.57 -9.44
CA LEU A 266 23.49 11.98 -9.84
C LEU A 266 22.05 12.46 -9.73
N VAL A 267 21.11 11.71 -10.30
CA VAL A 267 19.69 12.05 -10.27
C VAL A 267 19.17 12.14 -8.85
N LEU A 268 19.57 11.20 -7.98
CA LEU A 268 19.22 11.24 -6.55
C LEU A 268 19.73 12.52 -5.88
N ARG A 269 20.99 12.91 -6.13
CA ARG A 269 21.58 14.15 -5.56
C ARG A 269 20.81 15.40 -6.02
N VAL A 270 20.48 15.48 -7.31
CA VAL A 270 19.69 16.59 -7.86
C VAL A 270 18.30 16.64 -7.23
N GLN A 271 17.61 15.50 -7.09
CA GLN A 271 16.31 15.45 -6.43
C GLN A 271 16.37 15.93 -4.98
N VAL A 272 17.36 15.47 -4.21
CA VAL A 272 17.56 15.92 -2.82
C VAL A 272 17.82 17.42 -2.78
N PHE A 273 18.64 17.95 -3.68
CA PHE A 273 18.92 19.39 -3.76
C PHE A 273 17.65 20.20 -4.05
N VAL A 274 16.84 19.77 -5.02
CA VAL A 274 15.57 20.43 -5.39
C VAL A 274 14.55 20.42 -4.24
N VAL A 275 14.55 19.38 -3.39
CA VAL A 275 13.61 19.29 -2.24
C VAL A 275 14.06 20.19 -1.08
N ILE A 276 15.36 20.50 -0.96
CA ILE A 276 15.89 21.33 0.11
C ILE A 276 15.76 22.83 -0.21
N MET A 277 15.75 23.21 -1.50
CA MET A 277 15.53 24.59 -1.97
C MET A 277 14.07 25.01 -1.87
#